data_d2d2aa8fd0de170a3f50927a47413c01
#
_entry.id   d2d2aa8fd0de170a3f50927a47413c01
#
_cell.length_a   1.000
_cell.length_b   1.000
_cell.length_c   1.000
_cell.angle_alpha   90.00
_cell.angle_beta   90.00
_cell.angle_gamma   90.00
#
_symmetry.space_group_name_H-M   'P 1'
#
loop_
_entity.id
_entity.type
_entity.pdbx_description
1 polymer ?
#
loop_
_entity_poly.entity_id
_entity_poly.type
_entity_poly.pdbx_seq_one_letter_code
_entity_poly.pdbx_strand_id
1 'polypeptide(L)'
;MRFSIPELDAIGQQLIRIPSEVDVPVTRRVLVIVDTPPITAHLRFGTTYRTAEPVTFFDFGAEGGLGRAVENCSGVGLCRKTREGTMCPSYMATRDETHTTRGRANVLRLAMSGQLGPAGLDAPGVHEALDLCLECRACKSECPVGVDVAKFKSEFLSSYWDRHGLSARAHVFGNARSAAEWGSRLAPLSNAIAGSTPAR
;
A
#
# COMPACT_ATOMS: atom_id res chain seq x y z
N MET A 1 9.39 41.63 -13.11
CA MET A 1 8.07 42.24 -12.95
C MET A 1 7.19 41.31 -12.14
N ARG A 2 6.61 41.77 -11.05
CA ARG A 2 5.55 41.03 -10.34
C ARG A 2 4.22 41.53 -10.90
N PHE A 3 3.49 40.69 -11.57
CA PHE A 3 2.13 40.98 -12.01
C PHE A 3 1.15 40.74 -10.86
N SER A 4 0.18 41.61 -10.68
CA SER A 4 -0.93 41.38 -9.75
C SER A 4 -1.89 40.35 -10.35
N ILE A 5 -2.63 39.64 -9.52
CA ILE A 5 -3.59 38.60 -9.95
C ILE A 5 -4.61 39.13 -10.97
N PRO A 6 -5.16 40.37 -10.85
CA PRO A 6 -6.07 40.95 -11.85
C PRO A 6 -5.42 41.18 -13.21
N GLU A 7 -4.12 41.49 -13.24
CA GLU A 7 -3.38 41.68 -14.51
C GLU A 7 -3.12 40.34 -15.22
N LEU A 8 -2.89 39.28 -14.44
CA LEU A 8 -2.75 37.91 -14.98
C LEU A 8 -4.06 37.39 -15.59
N ASP A 9 -5.20 37.70 -14.98
CA ASP A 9 -6.52 37.32 -15.50
C ASP A 9 -6.85 38.04 -16.82
N ALA A 10 -6.54 39.36 -16.90
CA ALA A 10 -6.73 40.16 -18.12
C ALA A 10 -5.79 39.69 -19.26
N ILE A 11 -4.55 39.34 -18.94
CA ILE A 11 -3.57 38.80 -19.88
C ILE A 11 -3.97 37.37 -20.31
N GLY A 12 -4.50 36.55 -19.40
CA GLY A 12 -4.97 35.19 -19.68
C GLY A 12 -6.08 35.14 -20.72
N GLN A 13 -6.99 36.12 -20.71
CA GLN A 13 -8.05 36.24 -21.72
C GLN A 13 -7.57 36.69 -23.08
N GLN A 14 -6.44 37.42 -23.17
CA GLN A 14 -5.88 37.89 -24.44
C GLN A 14 -4.84 36.96 -25.04
N LEU A 15 -4.21 36.07 -24.25
CA LEU A 15 -3.15 35.19 -24.72
C LEU A 15 -3.65 33.88 -25.36
N ILE A 16 -4.94 33.78 -25.68
CA ILE A 16 -5.56 32.58 -26.31
C ILE A 16 -4.99 32.30 -27.72
N ARG A 17 -4.14 33.16 -28.27
CA ARG A 17 -3.54 32.97 -29.58
C ARG A 17 -2.07 33.35 -29.59
N ILE A 18 -1.22 32.61 -28.89
CA ILE A 18 0.21 32.68 -29.19
C ILE A 18 0.46 31.70 -30.35
N PRO A 19 0.94 32.17 -31.51
CA PRO A 19 1.38 31.27 -32.58
C PRO A 19 2.47 30.34 -32.04
N SER A 20 2.47 29.09 -32.47
CA SER A 20 3.42 28.06 -32.06
C SER A 20 4.91 28.35 -32.41
N GLU A 21 5.22 29.53 -32.94
CA GLU A 21 6.55 29.90 -33.44
C GLU A 21 7.20 31.09 -32.72
N VAL A 22 6.76 31.44 -31.50
CA VAL A 22 7.48 32.44 -30.74
C VAL A 22 8.68 31.81 -30.05
N ASP A 23 9.87 32.05 -30.61
CA ASP A 23 11.13 31.60 -30.00
C ASP A 23 11.43 32.49 -28.77
N VAL A 24 10.99 32.00 -27.61
CA VAL A 24 11.22 32.69 -26.32
C VAL A 24 12.52 32.14 -25.72
N PRO A 25 13.51 32.97 -25.38
CA PRO A 25 14.74 32.53 -24.75
C PRO A 25 14.45 31.65 -23.53
N VAL A 26 15.17 30.53 -23.38
CA VAL A 26 14.96 29.51 -22.33
C VAL A 26 14.87 30.09 -20.92
N THR A 27 15.56 31.18 -20.66
CA THR A 27 15.57 31.92 -19.38
C THR A 27 14.27 32.66 -19.07
N ARG A 28 13.33 32.74 -20.01
CA ARG A 28 12.05 33.48 -19.89
C ARG A 28 10.85 32.66 -20.39
N ARG A 29 10.93 31.36 -20.39
CA ARG A 29 9.75 30.54 -20.73
C ARG A 29 8.72 30.66 -19.62
N VAL A 30 7.63 31.37 -19.90
CA VAL A 30 6.44 31.42 -19.05
C VAL A 30 5.46 30.38 -19.62
N LEU A 31 5.23 29.32 -18.91
CA LEU A 31 4.15 28.39 -19.23
C LEU A 31 2.83 29.03 -18.80
N VAL A 32 2.08 29.58 -19.74
CA VAL A 32 0.73 30.06 -19.48
C VAL A 32 -0.21 28.89 -19.74
N ILE A 33 -0.79 28.32 -18.70
CA ILE A 33 -1.84 27.32 -18.82
C ILE A 33 -3.15 28.09 -18.96
N VAL A 34 -3.65 28.16 -20.20
CA VAL A 34 -4.98 28.69 -20.52
C VAL A 34 -5.96 27.55 -20.43
N ASP A 35 -7.14 27.77 -19.87
CA ASP A 35 -8.13 26.73 -19.56
C ASP A 35 -7.64 25.68 -18.55
N THR A 36 -7.33 26.13 -17.34
CA THR A 36 -7.13 25.20 -16.22
C THR A 36 -8.45 24.46 -15.96
N PRO A 37 -8.48 23.15 -16.13
CA PRO A 37 -9.67 22.40 -15.78
C PRO A 37 -9.97 22.59 -14.28
N PRO A 38 -11.24 22.50 -13.85
CA PRO A 38 -11.56 22.56 -12.43
C PRO A 38 -10.71 21.55 -11.65
N ILE A 39 -10.30 21.90 -10.43
CA ILE A 39 -9.45 21.07 -9.56
C ILE A 39 -9.99 19.65 -9.37
N THR A 40 -11.27 19.46 -9.61
CA THR A 40 -11.97 18.16 -9.55
C THR A 40 -11.96 17.38 -10.87
N ALA A 41 -11.46 17.99 -11.97
CA ALA A 41 -11.36 17.29 -13.24
C ALA A 41 -10.19 16.29 -13.21
N HIS A 42 -10.41 15.16 -13.87
CA HIS A 42 -9.37 14.12 -14.02
C HIS A 42 -8.83 13.53 -12.72
N LEU A 43 -9.58 13.64 -11.62
CA LEU A 43 -9.22 12.95 -10.38
C LEU A 43 -9.26 11.44 -10.60
N ARG A 44 -8.18 10.75 -10.18
CA ARG A 44 -8.00 9.29 -10.38
C ARG A 44 -9.19 8.47 -9.88
N PHE A 45 -9.80 8.87 -8.78
CA PHE A 45 -10.91 8.16 -8.13
C PHE A 45 -12.23 8.93 -8.17
N GLY A 46 -12.28 10.07 -8.87
CA GLY A 46 -13.47 10.93 -8.94
C GLY A 46 -13.72 11.73 -7.65
N THR A 47 -14.80 12.50 -7.66
CA THR A 47 -15.17 13.38 -6.53
C THR A 47 -15.97 12.65 -5.44
N THR A 48 -16.48 11.47 -5.74
CA THR A 48 -17.30 10.65 -4.83
C THR A 48 -16.49 9.60 -4.07
N TYR A 49 -15.16 9.63 -4.22
CA TYR A 49 -14.28 8.71 -3.53
C TYR A 49 -14.52 8.69 -2.02
N ARG A 50 -14.70 7.51 -1.48
CA ARG A 50 -14.83 7.23 -0.04
C ARG A 50 -14.10 5.93 0.25
N THR A 51 -13.46 5.87 1.41
CA THR A 51 -12.79 4.67 1.91
C THR A 51 -13.57 4.13 3.09
N ALA A 52 -13.85 2.83 3.08
CA ALA A 52 -14.44 2.16 4.23
C ALA A 52 -13.42 2.10 5.38
N GLU A 53 -13.88 2.34 6.60
CA GLU A 53 -13.07 2.22 7.81
C GLU A 53 -13.52 0.98 8.59
N PRO A 54 -12.84 -0.16 8.43
CA PRO A 54 -13.13 -1.36 9.21
C PRO A 54 -12.71 -1.16 10.67
N VAL A 55 -13.30 -1.94 11.56
CA VAL A 55 -12.83 -2.04 12.95
C VAL A 55 -11.44 -2.71 12.93
N THR A 56 -10.48 -2.12 13.63
CA THR A 56 -9.09 -2.57 13.65
C THR A 56 -8.63 -2.93 15.06
N PHE A 57 -7.69 -3.87 15.18
CA PHE A 57 -7.02 -4.21 16.45
C PHE A 57 -5.88 -3.25 16.75
N PHE A 58 -5.15 -2.82 15.72
CA PHE A 58 -4.11 -1.82 15.88
C PHE A 58 -4.70 -0.41 15.87
N ASP A 59 -4.07 0.46 16.64
CA ASP A 59 -4.38 1.88 16.60
C ASP A 59 -3.79 2.54 15.34
N PHE A 60 -4.65 3.16 14.54
CA PHE A 60 -4.34 3.98 13.38
C PHE A 60 -4.79 5.44 13.60
N GLY A 61 -5.02 5.84 14.84
CA GLY A 61 -5.52 7.19 15.17
C GLY A 61 -4.59 8.30 14.70
N ALA A 62 -3.27 8.07 14.74
CA ALA A 62 -2.29 9.03 14.24
C ALA A 62 -2.39 9.30 12.73
N GLU A 63 -2.83 8.32 11.96
CA GLU A 63 -3.03 8.42 10.51
C GLU A 63 -4.48 8.86 10.15
N GLY A 64 -5.38 8.84 11.11
CA GLY A 64 -6.81 9.14 10.89
C GLY A 64 -7.63 7.94 10.42
N GLY A 65 -7.20 6.73 10.77
CA GLY A 65 -7.83 5.46 10.44
C GLY A 65 -7.01 4.60 9.47
N LEU A 66 -7.39 3.32 9.34
CA LEU A 66 -6.72 2.38 8.45
C LEU A 66 -6.77 2.84 6.98
N GLY A 67 -7.90 3.36 6.52
CA GLY A 67 -8.05 3.86 5.16
C GLY A 67 -7.05 4.96 4.85
N ARG A 68 -6.90 5.92 5.75
CA ARG A 68 -5.91 7.00 5.62
C ARG A 68 -4.48 6.48 5.68
N ALA A 69 -4.19 5.53 6.58
CA ALA A 69 -2.88 4.91 6.66
C ALA A 69 -2.48 4.22 5.33
N VAL A 70 -3.41 3.53 4.68
CA VAL A 70 -3.23 2.93 3.35
C VAL A 70 -3.04 3.99 2.26
N GLU A 71 -3.81 5.08 2.32
CA GLU A 71 -3.74 6.22 1.39
C GLU A 71 -2.45 7.03 1.50
N ASN A 72 -1.71 6.94 2.59
CA ASN A 72 -0.41 7.59 2.74
C ASN A 72 0.62 7.17 1.67
N CYS A 73 0.38 6.08 0.96
CA CYS A 73 1.23 5.71 -0.16
C CYS A 73 1.13 6.73 -1.29
N SER A 74 2.11 7.63 -1.37
CA SER A 74 2.20 8.68 -2.41
C SER A 74 2.69 8.19 -3.77
N GLY A 75 3.02 6.88 -3.89
CA GLY A 75 3.46 6.30 -5.16
C GLY A 75 4.92 6.56 -5.54
N VAL A 76 5.76 7.11 -4.65
CA VAL A 76 7.20 7.40 -4.89
C VAL A 76 7.98 6.21 -5.49
N GLY A 77 7.61 4.98 -5.13
CA GLY A 77 8.16 3.78 -5.78
C GLY A 77 9.53 3.34 -5.27
N LEU A 78 10.03 3.84 -4.14
CA LEU A 78 11.27 3.34 -3.51
C LEU A 78 11.18 1.84 -3.17
N CYS A 79 9.97 1.29 -3.03
CA CYS A 79 9.73 -0.14 -2.84
C CYS A 79 10.03 -1.00 -4.08
N ARG A 80 10.40 -0.39 -5.21
CA ARG A 80 10.83 -1.09 -6.45
C ARG A 80 12.34 -1.24 -6.57
N LYS A 81 13.07 -1.11 -5.49
CA LYS A 81 14.51 -1.38 -5.46
C LYS A 81 14.79 -2.83 -5.87
N THR A 82 15.87 -3.04 -6.59
CA THR A 82 16.23 -4.36 -7.10
C THR A 82 17.52 -4.91 -6.55
N ARG A 83 18.36 -4.08 -5.93
CA ARG A 83 19.72 -4.44 -5.49
C ARG A 83 20.10 -3.87 -4.13
N GLU A 84 19.39 -2.86 -3.64
CA GLU A 84 19.75 -2.11 -2.43
C GLU A 84 18.61 -2.09 -1.44
N GLY A 85 18.97 -2.01 -0.14
CA GLY A 85 18.00 -1.99 0.95
C GLY A 85 17.34 -3.34 1.19
N THR A 86 16.39 -3.35 2.11
CA THR A 86 15.62 -4.55 2.48
C THR A 86 14.16 -4.47 2.05
N MET A 87 13.66 -3.27 1.69
CA MET A 87 12.26 -3.07 1.34
C MET A 87 11.87 -3.77 0.06
N CYS A 88 10.86 -4.44 0.11
CA CYS A 88 10.09 -5.46 -0.57
C CYS A 88 10.96 -6.61 -1.11
N PRO A 89 11.37 -7.54 -0.22
CA PRO A 89 12.07 -8.78 -0.65
C PRO A 89 11.28 -9.57 -1.68
N SER A 90 9.94 -9.61 -1.54
CA SER A 90 9.07 -10.27 -2.51
C SER A 90 9.13 -9.63 -3.89
N TYR A 91 9.17 -8.30 -3.99
CA TYR A 91 9.39 -7.63 -5.27
C TYR A 91 10.79 -7.89 -5.83
N MET A 92 11.82 -7.88 -4.98
CA MET A 92 13.19 -8.19 -5.42
C MET A 92 13.27 -9.56 -6.09
N ALA A 93 12.50 -10.54 -5.60
CA ALA A 93 12.45 -11.89 -6.13
C ALA A 93 11.58 -12.00 -7.40
N THR A 94 10.38 -11.43 -7.39
CA THR A 94 9.37 -11.66 -8.43
C THR A 94 9.37 -10.62 -9.53
N ARG A 95 9.81 -9.38 -9.26
CA ARG A 95 9.72 -8.21 -10.13
C ARG A 95 8.28 -7.81 -10.49
N ASP A 96 7.31 -8.36 -9.79
CA ASP A 96 5.91 -8.05 -9.97
C ASP A 96 5.52 -6.86 -9.08
N GLU A 97 4.86 -5.86 -9.67
CA GLU A 97 4.40 -4.65 -8.97
C GLU A 97 3.43 -4.98 -7.82
N THR A 98 2.63 -6.01 -7.96
CA THR A 98 1.68 -6.47 -6.93
C THR A 98 2.39 -6.76 -5.60
N HIS A 99 3.63 -7.21 -5.65
CA HIS A 99 4.43 -7.57 -4.48
C HIS A 99 5.24 -6.41 -3.89
N THR A 100 5.03 -5.17 -4.39
CA THR A 100 5.61 -3.97 -3.79
C THR A 100 4.76 -3.46 -2.62
N THR A 101 5.35 -2.63 -1.75
CA THR A 101 4.59 -1.85 -0.76
C THR A 101 3.49 -1.03 -1.44
N ARG A 102 3.83 -0.36 -2.56
CA ARG A 102 2.91 0.45 -3.34
C ARG A 102 1.79 -0.38 -3.95
N GLY A 103 2.10 -1.50 -4.56
CA GLY A 103 1.11 -2.41 -5.16
C GLY A 103 0.10 -2.88 -4.12
N ARG A 104 0.58 -3.36 -2.98
CA ARG A 104 -0.28 -3.81 -1.87
C ARG A 104 -1.14 -2.70 -1.30
N ALA A 105 -0.57 -1.51 -1.07
CA ALA A 105 -1.35 -0.35 -0.64
C ALA A 105 -2.43 0.04 -1.67
N ASN A 106 -2.12 -0.02 -2.96
CA ASN A 106 -3.11 0.25 -4.01
C ASN A 106 -4.23 -0.80 -4.05
N VAL A 107 -3.91 -2.09 -3.92
CA VAL A 107 -4.93 -3.15 -3.87
C VAL A 107 -5.86 -2.95 -2.68
N LEU A 108 -5.31 -2.70 -1.49
CA LEU A 108 -6.11 -2.40 -0.30
C LEU A 108 -6.98 -1.15 -0.48
N ARG A 109 -6.43 -0.08 -1.04
CA ARG A 109 -7.17 1.15 -1.35
C ARG A 109 -8.34 0.88 -2.28
N LEU A 110 -8.13 0.14 -3.37
CA LEU A 110 -9.19 -0.23 -4.32
C LEU A 110 -10.26 -1.09 -3.67
N ALA A 111 -9.86 -2.04 -2.82
CA ALA A 111 -10.78 -2.89 -2.07
C ALA A 111 -11.65 -2.07 -1.10
N MET A 112 -11.01 -1.22 -0.28
CA MET A 112 -11.68 -0.41 0.74
C MET A 112 -12.56 0.70 0.15
N SER A 113 -12.26 1.17 -1.06
CA SER A 113 -13.07 2.18 -1.77
C SER A 113 -14.18 1.58 -2.64
N GLY A 114 -14.35 0.24 -2.62
CA GLY A 114 -15.39 -0.45 -3.40
C GLY A 114 -15.09 -0.57 -4.89
N GLN A 115 -13.90 -0.17 -5.36
CA GLN A 115 -13.54 -0.22 -6.78
C GLN A 115 -13.25 -1.64 -7.28
N LEU A 116 -13.01 -2.59 -6.37
CA LEU A 116 -12.92 -4.02 -6.69
C LEU A 116 -14.29 -4.73 -6.60
N GLY A 117 -15.37 -3.98 -6.54
CA GLY A 117 -16.73 -4.50 -6.44
C GLY A 117 -17.21 -4.71 -5.01
N PRO A 118 -18.40 -5.31 -4.83
CA PRO A 118 -19.08 -5.41 -3.53
C PRO A 118 -18.36 -6.30 -2.51
N ALA A 119 -17.48 -7.19 -2.96
CA ALA A 119 -16.69 -8.04 -2.08
C ALA A 119 -15.65 -7.26 -1.24
N GLY A 120 -15.29 -6.03 -1.65
CA GLY A 120 -14.36 -5.19 -0.90
C GLY A 120 -13.04 -5.90 -0.60
N LEU A 121 -12.69 -6.04 0.67
CA LEU A 121 -11.47 -6.73 1.11
C LEU A 121 -11.49 -8.25 0.82
N ASP A 122 -12.68 -8.85 0.61
CA ASP A 122 -12.79 -10.25 0.20
C ASP A 122 -12.69 -10.45 -1.32
N ALA A 123 -12.46 -9.38 -2.09
CA ALA A 123 -12.32 -9.49 -3.52
C ALA A 123 -11.17 -10.42 -3.91
N PRO A 124 -11.33 -11.24 -4.97
CA PRO A 124 -10.26 -12.07 -5.48
C PRO A 124 -8.98 -11.25 -5.74
N GLY A 125 -7.84 -11.82 -5.40
CA GLY A 125 -6.54 -11.17 -5.59
C GLY A 125 -6.08 -10.27 -4.43
N VAL A 126 -6.94 -9.85 -3.49
CA VAL A 126 -6.48 -9.08 -2.31
C VAL A 126 -5.61 -9.94 -1.41
N HIS A 127 -6.06 -11.16 -1.10
CA HIS A 127 -5.27 -12.12 -0.33
C HIS A 127 -3.96 -12.48 -1.03
N GLU A 128 -4.01 -12.77 -2.33
CA GLU A 128 -2.82 -13.10 -3.14
C GLU A 128 -1.78 -11.97 -3.14
N ALA A 129 -2.22 -10.72 -3.28
CA ALA A 129 -1.33 -9.56 -3.25
C ALA A 129 -0.58 -9.44 -1.92
N LEU A 130 -1.23 -9.85 -0.81
CA LEU A 130 -0.65 -9.79 0.53
C LEU A 130 0.11 -11.06 0.91
N ASP A 131 -0.17 -12.21 0.30
CA ASP A 131 0.35 -13.52 0.72
C ASP A 131 1.89 -13.54 0.77
N LEU A 132 2.57 -13.11 -0.30
CA LEU A 132 4.03 -13.07 -0.36
C LEU A 132 4.67 -11.96 0.49
N CYS A 133 3.90 -11.18 1.27
CA CYS A 133 4.48 -10.24 2.21
C CYS A 133 5.06 -10.99 3.42
N LEU A 134 6.37 -10.87 3.63
CA LEU A 134 7.07 -11.51 4.75
C LEU A 134 6.85 -10.82 6.10
N GLU A 135 6.09 -9.71 6.14
CA GLU A 135 5.87 -8.89 7.33
C GLU A 135 7.17 -8.43 8.01
N CYS A 136 8.23 -8.30 7.24
CA CYS A 136 9.57 -7.91 7.72
C CYS A 136 9.67 -6.45 8.19
N ARG A 137 8.64 -5.63 7.99
CA ARG A 137 8.54 -4.22 8.35
C ARG A 137 9.59 -3.29 7.73
N ALA A 138 10.39 -3.75 6.78
CA ALA A 138 11.34 -2.89 6.08
C ALA A 138 10.65 -1.69 5.40
N CYS A 139 9.40 -1.84 4.96
CA CYS A 139 8.60 -0.74 4.43
C CYS A 139 8.38 0.37 5.47
N LYS A 140 8.19 0.07 6.74
CA LYS A 140 8.02 1.08 7.79
C LYS A 140 9.26 1.96 7.96
N SER A 141 10.46 1.39 7.83
CA SER A 141 11.73 2.09 8.04
C SER A 141 12.28 2.74 6.77
N GLU A 142 12.12 2.10 5.60
CA GLU A 142 12.71 2.58 4.35
C GLU A 142 11.75 3.42 3.49
N CYS A 143 10.43 3.36 3.73
CA CYS A 143 9.48 4.19 3.00
C CYS A 143 9.51 5.63 3.53
N PRO A 144 9.70 6.64 2.67
CA PRO A 144 9.78 8.04 3.11
C PRO A 144 8.47 8.56 3.72
N VAL A 145 7.34 7.92 3.41
CA VAL A 145 6.02 8.23 3.97
C VAL A 145 5.56 7.20 5.01
N GLY A 146 6.46 6.30 5.43
CA GLY A 146 6.25 5.39 6.56
C GLY A 146 5.13 4.36 6.41
N VAL A 147 4.79 3.95 5.18
CA VAL A 147 3.75 2.94 4.92
C VAL A 147 4.14 1.60 5.55
N ASP A 148 3.31 1.06 6.43
CA ASP A 148 3.54 -0.20 7.16
C ASP A 148 2.61 -1.31 6.65
N VAL A 149 2.99 -1.93 5.53
CA VAL A 149 2.19 -3.03 4.94
C VAL A 149 2.13 -4.24 5.87
N ALA A 150 3.11 -4.46 6.74
CA ALA A 150 3.05 -5.55 7.71
C ALA A 150 1.87 -5.38 8.67
N LYS A 151 1.68 -4.15 9.18
CA LYS A 151 0.55 -3.80 10.03
C LYS A 151 -0.78 -3.95 9.29
N PHE A 152 -0.84 -3.50 8.01
CA PHE A 152 -2.05 -3.65 7.18
C PHE A 152 -2.38 -5.11 6.88
N LYS A 153 -1.37 -5.94 6.59
CA LYS A 153 -1.57 -7.38 6.36
C LYS A 153 -2.10 -8.07 7.61
N SER A 154 -1.58 -7.74 8.80
CA SER A 154 -2.06 -8.34 10.04
C SER A 154 -3.54 -8.04 10.28
N GLU A 155 -3.98 -6.78 10.05
CA GLU A 155 -5.40 -6.40 10.13
C GLU A 155 -6.26 -7.13 9.10
N PHE A 156 -5.80 -7.17 7.86
CA PHE A 156 -6.48 -7.87 6.79
C PHE A 156 -6.66 -9.36 7.14
N LEU A 157 -5.59 -10.04 7.56
CA LEU A 157 -5.63 -11.46 7.88
C LEU A 157 -6.53 -11.76 9.07
N SER A 158 -6.54 -10.92 10.10
CA SER A 158 -7.47 -11.08 11.22
C SER A 158 -8.91 -11.11 10.73
N SER A 159 -9.34 -10.08 10.00
CA SER A 159 -10.68 -9.98 9.43
C SER A 159 -10.99 -11.09 8.40
N TYR A 160 -9.98 -11.50 7.63
CA TYR A 160 -10.12 -12.57 6.64
C TYR A 160 -10.37 -13.91 7.31
N TRP A 161 -9.59 -14.26 8.33
CA TRP A 161 -9.73 -15.53 9.05
C TRP A 161 -11.00 -15.62 9.89
N ASP A 162 -11.50 -14.51 10.40
CA ASP A 162 -12.81 -14.48 11.10
C ASP A 162 -13.95 -14.92 10.17
N ARG A 163 -13.83 -14.64 8.86
CA ARG A 163 -14.85 -14.99 7.86
C ARG A 163 -14.63 -16.33 7.18
N HIS A 164 -13.37 -16.68 6.92
CA HIS A 164 -13.00 -17.86 6.12
C HIS A 164 -12.42 -19.01 6.96
N GLY A 165 -12.22 -18.78 8.27
CA GLY A 165 -11.56 -19.71 9.15
C GLY A 165 -10.02 -19.73 9.00
N LEU A 166 -9.34 -20.24 10.02
CA LEU A 166 -7.90 -20.38 10.05
C LEU A 166 -7.43 -21.54 9.16
N SER A 167 -6.42 -21.31 8.34
CA SER A 167 -5.74 -22.41 7.66
C SER A 167 -5.05 -23.35 8.67
N ALA A 168 -4.88 -24.63 8.34
CA ALA A 168 -4.17 -25.59 9.19
C ALA A 168 -2.76 -25.10 9.54
N ARG A 169 -2.06 -24.49 8.58
CA ARG A 169 -0.75 -23.89 8.78
C ARG A 169 -0.80 -22.74 9.81
N ALA A 170 -1.72 -21.81 9.66
CA ALA A 170 -1.88 -20.68 10.58
C ALA A 170 -2.22 -21.16 11.99
N HIS A 171 -3.05 -22.22 12.12
CA HIS A 171 -3.37 -22.80 13.40
C HIS A 171 -2.15 -23.42 14.09
N VAL A 172 -1.34 -24.20 13.37
CA VAL A 172 -0.12 -24.83 13.91
C VAL A 172 0.90 -23.76 14.35
N PHE A 173 1.19 -22.77 13.50
CA PHE A 173 2.15 -21.72 13.84
C PHE A 173 1.65 -20.77 14.92
N GLY A 174 0.35 -20.45 14.93
CA GLY A 174 -0.27 -19.64 15.99
C GLY A 174 -0.17 -20.26 17.37
N ASN A 175 -0.15 -21.61 17.44
CA ASN A 175 -0.02 -22.36 18.69
C ASN A 175 1.42 -22.84 18.97
N ALA A 176 2.41 -22.38 18.22
CA ALA A 176 3.80 -22.84 18.33
C ALA A 176 4.37 -22.68 19.74
N ARG A 177 4.02 -21.58 20.44
CA ARG A 177 4.43 -21.38 21.85
C ARG A 177 3.90 -22.48 22.76
N SER A 178 2.60 -22.72 22.73
CA SER A 178 1.96 -23.75 23.53
C SER A 178 2.52 -25.14 23.20
N ALA A 179 2.72 -25.42 21.92
CA ALA A 179 3.33 -26.67 21.47
C ALA A 179 4.77 -26.83 22.03
N ALA A 180 5.58 -25.75 22.02
CA ALA A 180 6.91 -25.75 22.58
C ALA A 180 6.91 -25.92 24.12
N GLU A 181 5.99 -25.29 24.84
CA GLU A 181 5.83 -25.44 26.28
C GLU A 181 5.47 -26.89 26.66
N TRP A 182 4.54 -27.52 25.94
CA TRP A 182 4.20 -28.93 26.14
C TRP A 182 5.36 -29.85 25.74
N GLY A 183 6.01 -29.57 24.61
CA GLY A 183 7.16 -30.32 24.14
C GLY A 183 8.33 -30.29 25.13
N SER A 184 8.57 -29.15 25.80
CA SER A 184 9.62 -29.01 26.79
C SER A 184 9.31 -29.79 28.09
N ARG A 185 8.04 -29.84 28.51
CA ARG A 185 7.61 -30.62 29.66
C ARG A 185 7.77 -32.15 29.43
N LEU A 186 7.62 -32.57 28.17
CA LEU A 186 7.75 -33.94 27.73
C LEU A 186 9.04 -34.18 26.93
N ALA A 187 10.12 -33.44 27.26
CA ALA A 187 11.34 -33.41 26.48
C ALA A 187 11.93 -34.78 26.11
N PRO A 188 11.99 -35.79 27.00
CA PRO A 188 12.50 -37.11 26.63
C PRO A 188 11.69 -37.77 25.48
N LEU A 189 10.37 -37.67 25.54
CA LEU A 189 9.46 -38.22 24.53
C LEU A 189 9.47 -37.41 23.22
N SER A 190 9.40 -36.10 23.32
CA SER A 190 9.41 -35.21 22.14
C SER A 190 10.73 -35.32 21.37
N ASN A 191 11.87 -35.42 22.06
CA ASN A 191 13.17 -35.61 21.43
C ASN A 191 13.31 -37.00 20.77
N ALA A 192 12.76 -38.06 21.38
CA ALA A 192 12.73 -39.40 20.78
C ALA A 192 11.91 -39.41 19.48
N ILE A 193 10.74 -38.74 19.46
CA ILE A 193 9.89 -38.61 18.26
C ILE A 193 10.61 -37.77 17.18
N ALA A 194 11.15 -36.61 17.53
CA ALA A 194 11.86 -35.74 16.59
C ALA A 194 13.14 -36.37 16.02
N GLY A 195 13.77 -37.26 16.78
CA GLY A 195 14.95 -38.05 16.35
C GLY A 195 14.63 -39.28 15.55
N SER A 196 13.37 -39.71 15.45
CA SER A 196 12.96 -40.88 14.71
C SER A 196 13.07 -40.71 13.20
N THR A 197 13.36 -41.79 12.46
CA THR A 197 13.54 -41.75 11.00
C THR A 197 12.33 -41.20 10.22
N PRO A 198 11.06 -41.43 10.64
CA PRO A 198 9.91 -40.89 9.94
C PRO A 198 9.73 -39.37 10.09
N ALA A 199 10.41 -38.73 11.07
CA ALA A 199 10.31 -37.31 11.33
C ALA A 199 11.44 -36.48 10.66
N ARG A 200 12.39 -37.15 10.01
CA ARG A 200 13.47 -36.57 9.19
C ARG A 200 13.12 -36.63 7.71
#